data_715afa467fe96782129ac6cd00119f9d
#
_entry.id   715afa467fe96782129ac6cd00119f9d
#
_cell.length_a   1.000
_cell.length_b   1.000
_cell.length_c   1.000
_cell.angle_alpha   90.00
_cell.angle_beta   90.00
_cell.angle_gamma   90.00
#
_symmetry.space_group_name_H-M   'P 1'
#
loop_
_entity.id
_entity.type
_entity.pdbx_description
1 polymer ?
#
loop_
_entity_poly.entity_id
_entity_poly.type
_entity_poly.pdbx_seq_one_letter_code
_entity_poly.pdbx_strand_id
1 'polypeptide(L)' 'MATKITASHNGPLRVEGDFEILDPEGKPFGLAGRTRVSLCRCGHSQNKPFCDGSHKTVGFTDEVHARDLPAPQPKP' A
#
# COMPACT_ATOMS: atom_id res chain seq x y z
N MET A 1 18.29 4.22 5.26
CA MET A 1 17.69 4.75 4.03
C MET A 1 16.28 5.22 4.33
N ALA A 2 15.86 6.27 3.64
CA ALA A 2 14.52 6.78 3.86
C ALA A 2 13.48 5.82 3.28
N THR A 3 12.32 5.75 3.91
CA THR A 3 11.20 4.98 3.39
C THR A 3 10.42 5.83 2.40
N LYS A 4 10.11 5.26 1.25
CA LYS A 4 9.29 5.91 0.23
C LYS A 4 8.01 5.13 0.01
N ILE A 5 6.89 5.83 -0.02
CA ILE A 5 5.60 5.23 -0.35
C ILE A 5 5.10 5.92 -1.60
N THR A 6 4.91 5.15 -2.66
CA THR A 6 4.50 5.69 -3.95
C THR A 6 3.14 5.13 -4.34
N ALA A 7 2.18 6.00 -4.59
CA ALA A 7 0.87 5.59 -5.07
C ALA A 7 0.93 5.47 -6.59
N SER A 8 0.55 4.30 -7.11
CA SER A 8 0.57 4.05 -8.55
C SER A 8 -0.77 4.41 -9.18
N HIS A 9 -0.74 4.85 -10.45
CA HIS A 9 -1.99 4.97 -11.20
C HIS A 9 -2.61 3.59 -11.38
N ASN A 10 -3.88 3.45 -11.06
CA ASN A 10 -4.65 2.23 -11.27
C ASN A 10 -3.99 0.99 -10.65
N GLY A 11 -3.29 1.16 -9.54
CA GLY A 11 -2.54 0.06 -8.96
C GLY A 11 -2.30 0.20 -7.46
N PRO A 12 -1.31 -0.54 -6.96
CA PRO A 12 -1.05 -0.62 -5.53
C PRO A 12 -0.27 0.57 -5.00
N LEU A 13 -0.13 0.60 -3.67
CA LEU A 13 0.83 1.47 -3.00
C LEU A 13 2.16 0.72 -2.94
N ARG A 14 3.23 1.32 -3.44
CA ARG A 14 4.56 0.72 -3.37
C ARG A 14 5.31 1.31 -2.19
N VAL A 15 5.87 0.45 -1.35
CA VAL A 15 6.67 0.85 -0.19
C VAL A 15 8.10 0.38 -0.40
N GLU A 16 9.05 1.28 -0.30
CA GLU A 16 10.48 0.99 -0.53
C GLU A 16 11.32 1.54 0.62
N GLY A 17 12.44 0.89 0.91
CA GLY A 17 13.40 1.33 1.90
C GLY A 17 13.32 0.53 3.18
N ASP A 18 13.52 1.19 4.31
CA ASP A 18 13.45 0.56 5.62
C ASP A 18 12.02 0.70 6.16
N PHE A 19 11.33 -0.42 6.35
CA PHE A 19 9.95 -0.40 6.83
C PHE A 19 9.61 -1.72 7.48
N GLU A 20 8.52 -1.69 8.25
CA GLU A 20 7.91 -2.89 8.83
C GLU A 20 6.43 -2.88 8.45
N ILE A 21 5.90 -4.07 8.12
CA ILE A 21 4.47 -4.25 7.93
C ILE A 21 3.98 -5.09 9.10
N LEU A 22 3.08 -4.52 9.89
CA LEU A 22 2.62 -5.15 11.13
C LEU A 22 1.16 -5.54 11.03
N ASP A 23 0.78 -6.62 11.73
CA ASP A 23 -0.62 -6.97 11.86
C ASP A 23 -1.27 -6.18 13.02
N PRO A 24 -2.58 -6.34 13.26
CA PRO A 24 -3.23 -5.55 14.32
C PRO A 24 -2.69 -5.78 15.72
N GLU A 25 -2.04 -6.91 15.97
CA GLU A 25 -1.41 -7.20 17.25
C GLU A 25 0.02 -6.67 17.35
N GLY A 26 0.51 -6.03 16.27
CA GLY A 26 1.85 -5.47 16.23
C GLY A 26 2.93 -6.46 15.82
N LYS A 27 2.55 -7.61 15.29
CA LYS A 27 3.52 -8.62 14.86
C LYS A 27 3.94 -8.33 13.42
N PRO A 28 5.25 -8.37 13.11
CA PRO A 28 5.70 -8.08 11.75
C PRO A 28 5.48 -9.25 10.81
N PHE A 29 5.13 -8.92 9.56
CA PHE A 29 5.09 -9.89 8.49
C PHE A 29 6.52 -10.24 8.09
N GLY A 30 6.77 -11.53 7.80
CA GLY A 30 8.03 -11.94 7.24
C GLY A 30 8.10 -11.56 5.76
N LEU A 31 9.03 -10.70 5.40
CA LEU A 31 9.13 -10.17 4.06
C LEU A 31 10.17 -10.86 3.18
N ALA A 32 10.80 -11.92 3.71
CA ALA A 32 11.78 -12.74 2.98
C ALA A 32 12.92 -11.90 2.38
N GLY A 33 13.38 -10.88 3.12
CA GLY A 33 14.49 -10.04 2.70
C GLY A 33 14.14 -8.97 1.68
N ARG A 34 12.86 -8.78 1.37
CA ARG A 34 12.44 -7.76 0.41
C ARG A 34 12.68 -6.37 0.97
N THR A 35 13.15 -5.47 0.09
CA THR A 35 13.28 -4.05 0.43
C THR A 35 12.19 -3.23 -0.22
N ARG A 36 11.24 -3.90 -0.90
CA ARG A 36 10.13 -3.24 -1.58
C ARG A 36 8.94 -4.19 -1.60
N VAL A 37 7.77 -3.65 -1.28
CA VAL A 37 6.51 -4.40 -1.37
C VAL A 37 5.44 -3.52 -2.00
N SER A 38 4.38 -4.15 -2.51
CA SER A 38 3.22 -3.45 -3.05
C SER A 38 2.02 -3.80 -2.21
N LEU A 39 1.32 -2.78 -1.71
CA LEU A 39 0.14 -2.96 -0.88
C LEU A 39 -1.12 -2.78 -1.71
N CYS A 40 -2.10 -3.64 -1.48
CA CYS A 40 -3.35 -3.64 -2.24
C CYS A 40 -4.19 -2.39 -1.97
N ARG A 41 -4.72 -1.76 -3.04
CA ARG A 41 -5.68 -0.67 -2.93
C ARG A 41 -7.04 -1.04 -3.53
N CYS A 42 -7.08 -2.06 -4.40
CA CYS A 42 -8.33 -2.42 -5.09
C CYS A 42 -9.30 -3.19 -4.20
N GLY A 43 -8.81 -3.76 -3.11
CA GLY A 43 -9.64 -4.51 -2.18
C GLY A 43 -9.93 -5.94 -2.60
N HIS A 44 -9.36 -6.41 -3.71
CA HIS A 44 -9.66 -7.73 -4.28
C HIS A 44 -8.47 -8.69 -4.29
N SER A 45 -7.34 -8.29 -3.72
CA SER A 45 -6.18 -9.16 -3.64
C SER A 45 -6.48 -10.40 -2.81
N GLN A 46 -5.97 -11.54 -3.24
CA GLN A 46 -6.06 -12.79 -2.50
C GLN A 46 -4.95 -12.91 -1.44
N ASN A 47 -4.06 -11.95 -1.40
CA ASN A 47 -2.91 -11.96 -0.50
C ASN A 47 -2.82 -10.66 0.30
N LYS A 48 -3.96 -10.13 0.72
CA LYS A 48 -3.99 -8.86 1.48
C LYS A 48 -3.10 -8.95 2.71
N PRO A 49 -2.42 -7.87 3.07
CA PRO A 49 -2.48 -6.53 2.50
C PRO A 49 -1.64 -6.33 1.24
N PHE A 50 -0.98 -7.37 0.75
CA PHE A 50 -0.09 -7.28 -0.39
C PHE A 50 -0.87 -7.38 -1.70
N CYS A 51 -0.34 -6.73 -2.75
CA CYS A 51 -0.92 -6.77 -4.07
C CYS A 51 -0.58 -8.10 -4.75
N ASP A 52 -1.55 -8.68 -5.47
CA ASP A 52 -1.32 -9.89 -6.28
C ASP A 52 -1.69 -9.68 -7.74
N GLY A 53 -1.93 -8.43 -8.16
CA GLY A 53 -2.32 -8.13 -9.53
C GLY A 53 -3.81 -8.11 -9.78
N SER A 54 -4.63 -8.39 -8.76
CA SER A 54 -6.09 -8.41 -8.93
C SER A 54 -6.66 -7.09 -9.40
N HIS A 55 -5.96 -5.96 -9.17
CA HIS A 55 -6.41 -4.66 -9.64
C HIS A 55 -6.59 -4.61 -11.16
N LYS A 56 -5.79 -5.40 -11.89
CA LYS A 56 -5.92 -5.47 -13.35
C LYS A 56 -7.17 -6.27 -13.76
N THR A 57 -7.46 -7.33 -13.01
CA THR A 57 -8.59 -8.20 -13.30
C THR A 57 -9.92 -7.54 -13.01
N VAL A 58 -10.02 -6.79 -11.90
CA VAL A 58 -11.27 -6.16 -11.49
C VAL A 58 -11.47 -4.77 -12.11
N GLY A 59 -10.50 -4.30 -12.91
CA GLY A 59 -10.62 -2.99 -13.57
C GLY A 59 -10.49 -1.81 -12.62
N PHE A 60 -9.64 -1.94 -11.60
CA PHE A 60 -9.43 -0.84 -10.67
C PHE A 60 -8.80 0.35 -11.40
N THR A 61 -9.41 1.52 -11.27
CA THR A 61 -8.91 2.74 -11.88
C THR A 61 -8.84 3.86 -10.86
N ASP A 62 -7.71 4.54 -10.83
CA ASP A 62 -7.51 5.70 -9.97
C ASP A 62 -6.29 6.47 -10.45
N GLU A 63 -6.49 7.68 -10.93
CA GLU A 63 -5.38 8.57 -11.27
C GLU A 63 -4.89 9.24 -10.00
N VAL A 64 -3.58 9.25 -9.81
CA VAL A 64 -2.97 9.76 -8.59
C VAL A 64 -2.16 11.00 -8.89
N HIS A 65 -2.49 12.10 -8.24
CA HIS A 65 -1.74 13.35 -8.34
C HIS A 65 -1.50 13.89 -6.95
N ALA A 66 -0.30 14.37 -6.70
CA ALA A 66 0.04 14.95 -5.41
C ALA A 66 -0.85 16.17 -5.16
N ARG A 67 -1.34 16.27 -3.94
CA ARG A 67 -2.15 17.40 -3.50
C ARG A 67 -2.01 17.58 -2.01
N ASP A 68 -2.41 18.74 -1.53
CA ASP A 68 -2.41 18.98 -0.09
C ASP A 68 -3.68 18.40 0.52
N LEU A 69 -3.52 17.69 1.62
CA LEU A 69 -4.67 17.16 2.35
C LEU A 69 -5.28 18.27 3.21
N PRO A 70 -6.61 18.22 3.43
CA PRO A 70 -7.22 19.14 4.39
C PRO A 70 -6.69 18.86 5.78
N ALA A 71 -6.88 19.82 6.69
CA ALA A 71 -6.44 19.65 8.07
C ALA A 71 -7.12 18.42 8.67
N PRO A 72 -6.40 17.67 9.55
CA PRO A 72 -7.01 16.51 10.20
C PRO A 72 -8.25 16.91 10.99
N GLN A 73 -9.28 16.07 10.92
CA GLN A 73 -10.50 16.29 11.67
C GLN A 73 -10.59 15.29 12.82
N PRO A 74 -11.22 15.67 13.94
CA PRO A 74 -11.41 14.75 15.05
C PRO A 74 -12.21 13.53 14.58
N LYS A 75 -11.83 12.37 15.06
CA LYS A 75 -12.61 11.17 14.76
C LYS A 75 -13.89 11.18 15.55
N PRO A 76 -14.97 10.72 14.95
CA PRO A 76 -16.24 10.60 15.68
C PRO A 76 -16.16 9.52 16.75
#